data_763b61cb4ec15eee9816fc5a9b49e8a8
#
_entry.id   763b61cb4ec15eee9816fc5a9b49e8a8
#
_cell.length_a   1.000
_cell.length_b   1.000
_cell.length_c   1.000
_cell.angle_alpha   90.00
_cell.angle_beta   90.00
_cell.angle_gamma   90.00
#
_symmetry.space_group_name_H-M   'P 1'
#
loop_
_entity.id
_entity.type
_entity.pdbx_description
1 polymer ?
#
loop_
_entity_poly.entity_id
_entity_poly.type
_entity_poly.pdbx_seq_one_letter_code
_entity_poly.pdbx_strand_id
1 'polypeptide(L)'
;NNTIPKLYYTGMHECHIDGIMNKIRYVSCHWKQVFSNASINIPTLYTFKNNFEDTIADYNPDSLDHHMGIGFLHKYTGDRTFIVHSKYKTLQTLRGTHPNMMFQYICLRRISKVHDFLYHFPQYKSVFWTFFQLYETLVARIHSAYLTYYIQKNGKHIEKYIFYHVSQIHHTIFKPSLNDEQRVIVKKSVVRNYLDGLS
;
A
#
# COMPACT_ATOMS: atom_id res chain seq x y z
N ASN A 1 -17.86 -12.36 -3.66
CA ASN A 1 -18.21 -12.91 -2.33
C ASN A 1 -18.13 -11.76 -1.32
N ASN A 2 -19.30 -11.23 -0.94
CA ASN A 2 -19.42 -10.27 0.15
C ASN A 2 -19.27 -11.03 1.47
N THR A 3 -18.04 -11.27 1.91
CA THR A 3 -17.80 -11.76 3.26
C THR A 3 -18.00 -10.61 4.25
N ILE A 4 -19.01 -10.75 5.09
CA ILE A 4 -19.26 -9.78 6.17
C ILE A 4 -18.04 -9.82 7.11
N PRO A 5 -17.43 -8.65 7.44
CA PRO A 5 -16.34 -8.61 8.39
C PRO A 5 -16.73 -9.21 9.73
N LYS A 6 -15.90 -10.08 10.29
CA LYS A 6 -16.14 -10.72 11.59
C LYS A 6 -15.06 -10.27 12.57
N LEU A 7 -15.48 -9.98 13.80
CA LEU A 7 -14.56 -9.72 14.91
C LEU A 7 -14.25 -11.04 15.63
N TYR A 8 -12.96 -11.21 15.94
CA TYR A 8 -12.48 -12.38 16.69
C TYR A 8 -11.84 -11.94 17.99
N TYR A 9 -12.23 -12.62 19.07
CA TYR A 9 -11.58 -12.45 20.36
C TYR A 9 -10.25 -13.23 20.39
N THR A 10 -9.14 -12.54 20.65
CA THR A 10 -7.80 -13.13 20.63
C THR A 10 -7.13 -13.21 22.00
N GLY A 11 -7.70 -12.63 23.04
CA GLY A 11 -7.18 -12.70 24.40
C GLY A 11 -7.51 -11.45 25.23
N MET A 12 -7.29 -11.54 26.54
CA MET A 12 -7.52 -10.46 27.49
C MET A 12 -6.23 -10.13 28.21
N HIS A 13 -5.98 -8.84 28.40
CA HIS A 13 -4.88 -8.33 29.20
C HIS A 13 -5.47 -7.52 30.37
N GLU A 14 -5.04 -7.81 31.57
CA GLU A 14 -5.35 -7.03 32.74
C GLU A 14 -4.27 -5.98 32.95
N CYS A 15 -4.68 -4.72 33.00
CA CYS A 15 -3.77 -3.60 33.24
C CYS A 15 -3.91 -3.15 34.69
N HIS A 16 -2.89 -3.36 35.49
CA HIS A 16 -2.81 -2.81 36.84
C HIS A 16 -2.09 -1.46 36.80
N ILE A 17 -2.79 -0.41 37.18
CA ILE A 17 -2.21 0.94 37.30
C ILE A 17 -1.83 1.13 38.79
N ASP A 18 -0.68 0.64 39.15
CA ASP A 18 -0.05 1.01 40.41
C ASP A 18 0.76 2.28 40.17
N GLY A 19 0.53 3.36 40.92
CA GLY A 19 0.97 4.74 40.67
C GLY A 19 2.43 5.02 40.28
N ILE A 20 3.27 4.00 40.08
CA ILE A 20 4.68 4.08 39.67
C ILE A 20 5.02 3.20 38.48
N MET A 21 4.26 2.13 38.23
CA MET A 21 4.46 1.26 37.05
C MET A 21 3.14 0.71 36.51
N ASN A 22 2.92 0.88 35.21
CA ASN A 22 1.84 0.18 34.49
C ASN A 22 2.27 -1.27 34.25
N LYS A 23 1.75 -2.21 35.01
CA LYS A 23 1.93 -3.64 34.77
C LYS A 23 0.79 -4.17 33.92
N ILE A 24 1.11 -4.64 32.72
CA ILE A 24 0.18 -5.37 31.86
C ILE A 24 0.38 -6.86 32.12
N ARG A 25 -0.64 -7.53 32.62
CA ARG A 25 -0.63 -8.97 32.82
C ARG A 25 -1.54 -9.63 31.79
N TYR A 26 -1.02 -10.62 31.08
CA TYR A 26 -1.84 -11.49 30.25
C TYR A 26 -2.68 -12.42 31.13
N VAL A 27 -3.98 -12.38 30.98
CA VAL A 27 -4.89 -13.28 31.68
C VAL A 27 -5.24 -14.43 30.75
N SER A 28 -4.66 -15.62 31.03
CA SER A 28 -5.07 -16.87 30.41
C SER A 28 -6.43 -17.28 30.97
N CYS A 29 -7.50 -16.63 30.52
CA CYS A 29 -8.83 -17.08 30.92
C CYS A 29 -9.34 -18.15 29.96
N HIS A 30 -10.13 -19.10 30.52
CA HIS A 30 -10.88 -20.08 29.76
C HIS A 30 -12.04 -19.32 29.08
N TRP A 31 -11.73 -18.63 27.98
CA TRP A 31 -12.63 -17.77 27.22
C TRP A 31 -13.96 -18.46 26.84
N LYS A 32 -13.99 -19.80 26.72
CA LYS A 32 -15.24 -20.57 26.56
C LYS A 32 -16.22 -20.39 27.70
N GLN A 33 -15.72 -20.15 28.92
CA GLN A 33 -16.58 -19.92 30.08
C GLN A 33 -17.05 -18.46 30.18
N VAL A 34 -16.20 -17.51 29.76
CA VAL A 34 -16.52 -16.07 29.85
C VAL A 34 -17.52 -15.64 28.78
N PHE A 35 -17.50 -16.25 27.60
CA PHE A 35 -18.32 -15.86 26.46
C PHE A 35 -19.29 -16.95 25.97
N SER A 36 -19.68 -17.89 26.83
CA SER A 36 -20.61 -18.95 26.50
C SER A 36 -21.94 -18.48 25.89
N ASN A 37 -22.36 -17.26 26.21
CA ASN A 37 -23.64 -16.69 25.77
C ASN A 37 -23.46 -15.55 24.73
N ALA A 38 -22.25 -15.24 24.29
CA ALA A 38 -22.01 -14.20 23.32
C ALA A 38 -21.66 -14.78 21.95
N SER A 39 -22.26 -14.25 20.88
CA SER A 39 -21.93 -14.60 19.48
C SER A 39 -20.56 -14.05 19.06
N ILE A 40 -19.54 -14.34 19.85
CA ILE A 40 -18.17 -13.88 19.61
C ILE A 40 -17.41 -14.97 18.87
N ASN A 41 -16.83 -14.61 17.73
CA ASN A 41 -15.98 -15.53 16.99
C ASN A 41 -14.64 -15.70 17.71
N ILE A 42 -14.14 -16.91 17.69
CA ILE A 42 -12.88 -17.29 18.33
C ILE A 42 -12.00 -17.89 17.23
N PRO A 43 -10.71 -17.55 17.18
CA PRO A 43 -9.78 -18.17 16.25
C PRO A 43 -9.73 -19.69 16.49
N THR A 44 -9.56 -20.44 15.42
CA THR A 44 -9.30 -21.88 15.54
C THR A 44 -7.96 -22.07 16.26
N LEU A 45 -7.98 -22.83 17.34
CA LEU A 45 -6.78 -23.15 18.10
C LEU A 45 -6.16 -24.44 17.55
N TYR A 46 -4.85 -24.38 17.34
CA TYR A 46 -4.05 -25.54 16.96
C TYR A 46 -3.06 -25.85 18.06
N THR A 47 -2.88 -27.12 18.35
CA THR A 47 -1.89 -27.60 19.30
C THR A 47 -0.54 -27.73 18.61
N PHE A 48 0.50 -27.28 19.29
CA PHE A 48 1.88 -27.50 18.86
C PHE A 48 2.15 -29.02 18.77
N LYS A 49 2.75 -29.45 17.68
CA LYS A 49 3.36 -30.76 17.57
C LYS A 49 4.75 -30.74 18.22
N ASN A 50 5.55 -31.78 17.98
CA ASN A 50 6.80 -32.00 18.68
C ASN A 50 7.82 -30.88 18.59
N ASN A 51 7.84 -30.12 17.48
CA ASN A 51 8.69 -28.95 17.32
C ASN A 51 8.00 -27.84 16.50
N PHE A 52 8.62 -26.67 16.48
CA PHE A 52 8.12 -25.50 15.77
C PHE A 52 8.16 -25.68 14.25
N GLU A 53 9.20 -26.31 13.73
CA GLU A 53 9.42 -26.52 12.30
C GLU A 53 8.41 -27.48 11.70
N ASP A 54 8.12 -28.61 12.37
CA ASP A 54 7.08 -29.55 11.95
C ASP A 54 5.68 -28.92 12.01
N THR A 55 5.44 -28.09 13.02
CA THR A 55 4.17 -27.36 13.14
C THR A 55 3.96 -26.38 11.99
N ILE A 56 5.02 -25.68 11.55
CA ILE A 56 4.96 -24.78 10.39
C ILE A 56 4.86 -25.57 9.08
N ALA A 57 5.57 -26.69 8.94
CA ALA A 57 5.54 -27.50 7.74
C ALA A 57 4.16 -28.13 7.48
N ASP A 58 3.50 -28.61 8.52
CA ASP A 58 2.11 -29.09 8.44
C ASP A 58 1.11 -27.97 8.14
N TYR A 59 1.47 -26.77 8.57
CA TYR A 59 0.71 -25.57 8.40
C TYR A 59 1.20 -24.81 7.18
N ASN A 60 0.98 -25.36 5.98
CA ASN A 60 1.28 -24.62 4.76
C ASN A 60 0.36 -23.39 4.71
N PRO A 61 0.87 -22.16 5.00
CA PRO A 61 0.05 -20.97 4.98
C PRO A 61 -0.56 -20.73 3.59
N ASP A 62 0.06 -21.25 2.52
CA ASP A 62 -0.41 -21.11 1.14
C ASP A 62 -1.65 -21.97 0.83
N SER A 63 -1.97 -22.97 1.65
CA SER A 63 -3.19 -23.78 1.52
C SER A 63 -4.46 -23.14 2.09
N LEU A 64 -4.33 -22.08 2.85
CA LEU A 64 -5.42 -21.43 3.60
C LEU A 64 -5.84 -20.12 2.92
N ASP A 65 -6.58 -20.23 1.84
CA ASP A 65 -6.99 -19.09 0.99
C ASP A 65 -7.73 -17.93 1.71
N HIS A 66 -8.11 -18.10 2.97
CA HIS A 66 -8.93 -17.12 3.70
C HIS A 66 -8.29 -16.60 4.99
N HIS A 67 -7.05 -16.97 5.29
CA HIS A 67 -6.39 -16.57 6.53
C HIS A 67 -5.25 -15.61 6.30
N MET A 68 -5.11 -14.62 7.18
CA MET A 68 -4.01 -13.65 7.11
C MET A 68 -2.66 -14.27 7.48
N GLY A 69 -2.69 -15.39 8.21
CA GLY A 69 -1.49 -16.07 8.72
C GLY A 69 -1.78 -16.83 10.00
N ILE A 70 -0.71 -17.24 10.67
CA ILE A 70 -0.76 -17.99 11.93
C ILE A 70 -0.23 -17.12 13.06
N GLY A 71 -1.00 -16.98 14.13
CA GLY A 71 -0.59 -16.34 15.36
C GLY A 71 -0.11 -17.36 16.38
N PHE A 72 1.07 -17.13 16.94
CA PHE A 72 1.59 -17.91 18.08
C PHE A 72 1.42 -17.09 19.35
N LEU A 73 0.96 -17.75 20.38
CA LEU A 73 0.75 -17.16 21.70
C LEU A 73 1.53 -17.96 22.74
N HIS A 74 2.45 -17.30 23.42
CA HIS A 74 3.15 -17.89 24.55
C HIS A 74 2.21 -17.99 25.75
N LYS A 75 2.00 -19.22 26.25
CA LYS A 75 0.96 -19.53 27.25
C LYS A 75 1.11 -18.76 28.58
N TYR A 76 2.34 -18.50 29.00
CA TYR A 76 2.61 -17.90 30.32
C TYR A 76 2.87 -16.42 30.28
N THR A 77 3.59 -15.92 29.24
CA THR A 77 3.95 -14.51 29.14
C THR A 77 2.91 -13.70 28.36
N GLY A 78 2.11 -14.37 27.52
CA GLY A 78 1.17 -13.70 26.61
C GLY A 78 1.85 -13.08 25.38
N ASP A 79 3.17 -13.31 25.19
CA ASP A 79 3.89 -12.82 24.03
C ASP A 79 3.29 -13.41 22.75
N ARG A 80 3.24 -12.59 21.72
CA ARG A 80 2.64 -12.96 20.44
C ARG A 80 3.60 -12.74 19.30
N THR A 81 3.60 -13.68 18.38
CA THR A 81 4.25 -13.53 17.08
C THR A 81 3.35 -14.03 15.98
N PHE A 82 3.58 -13.59 14.74
CA PHE A 82 2.76 -13.93 13.58
C PHE A 82 3.63 -14.34 12.41
N ILE A 83 3.24 -15.42 11.75
CA ILE A 83 3.73 -15.76 10.41
C ILE A 83 2.63 -15.37 9.44
N VAL A 84 2.92 -14.36 8.64
CA VAL A 84 1.96 -13.77 7.70
C VAL A 84 1.99 -14.56 6.39
N HIS A 85 0.81 -14.86 5.86
CA HIS A 85 0.64 -15.51 4.56
C HIS A 85 1.27 -14.65 3.44
N SER A 86 1.96 -15.28 2.48
CA SER A 86 2.63 -14.57 1.38
C SER A 86 1.70 -13.70 0.55
N LYS A 87 0.52 -14.22 0.17
CA LYS A 87 -0.52 -13.47 -0.54
C LYS A 87 -1.01 -12.25 0.26
N TYR A 88 -1.21 -12.42 1.57
CA TYR A 88 -1.63 -11.31 2.44
C TYR A 88 -0.56 -10.23 2.53
N LYS A 89 0.72 -10.62 2.65
CA LYS A 89 1.85 -9.68 2.63
C LYS A 89 1.90 -8.89 1.32
N THR A 90 1.66 -9.55 0.18
CA THR A 90 1.56 -8.90 -1.12
C THR A 90 0.41 -7.89 -1.17
N LEU A 91 -0.79 -8.28 -0.70
CA LEU A 91 -1.94 -7.38 -0.62
C LEU A 91 -1.68 -6.19 0.30
N GLN A 92 -1.05 -6.41 1.44
CA GLN A 92 -0.67 -5.36 2.38
C GLN A 92 0.32 -4.37 1.75
N THR A 93 1.31 -4.88 1.01
CA THR A 93 2.27 -4.05 0.28
C THR A 93 1.58 -3.23 -0.82
N LEU A 94 0.70 -3.84 -1.60
CA LEU A 94 -0.10 -3.13 -2.62
C LEU A 94 -1.01 -2.06 -1.99
N ARG A 95 -1.67 -2.41 -0.89
CA ARG A 95 -2.57 -1.49 -0.17
C ARG A 95 -1.81 -0.29 0.38
N GLY A 96 -0.58 -0.49 0.83
CA GLY A 96 0.21 0.54 1.51
C GLY A 96 -0.43 1.00 2.83
N THR A 97 0.23 1.91 3.50
CA THR A 97 -0.21 2.48 4.79
C THR A 97 -0.65 3.94 4.66
N HIS A 98 -0.47 4.54 3.50
CA HIS A 98 -0.74 5.97 3.32
C HIS A 98 -2.26 6.24 3.22
N PRO A 99 -2.81 7.20 3.99
CA PRO A 99 -4.25 7.49 4.00
C PRO A 99 -4.73 8.17 2.71
N ASN A 100 -3.85 8.89 2.01
CA ASN A 100 -4.20 9.62 0.79
C ASN A 100 -4.15 8.70 -0.43
N MET A 101 -5.32 8.41 -1.01
CA MET A 101 -5.47 7.52 -2.17
C MET A 101 -4.85 8.08 -3.46
N MET A 102 -4.78 9.40 -3.62
CA MET A 102 -4.10 10.01 -4.77
C MET A 102 -2.58 9.76 -4.71
N PHE A 103 -1.99 9.90 -3.53
CA PHE A 103 -0.58 9.58 -3.32
C PHE A 103 -0.32 8.08 -3.56
N GLN A 104 -1.21 7.20 -3.05
CA GLN A 104 -1.13 5.78 -3.31
C GLN A 104 -1.19 5.45 -4.82
N TYR A 105 -2.08 6.11 -5.56
CA TYR A 105 -2.16 5.97 -7.02
C TYR A 105 -0.85 6.34 -7.70
N ILE A 106 -0.23 7.46 -7.33
CA ILE A 106 1.05 7.91 -7.91
C ILE A 106 2.15 6.90 -7.60
N CYS A 107 2.25 6.42 -6.35
CA CYS A 107 3.22 5.39 -5.97
C CYS A 107 3.06 4.09 -6.77
N LEU A 108 1.83 3.60 -6.90
CA LEU A 108 1.51 2.38 -7.67
C LEU A 108 1.79 2.56 -9.16
N ARG A 109 1.51 3.76 -9.70
CA ARG A 109 1.80 4.10 -11.09
C ARG A 109 3.30 4.02 -11.39
N ARG A 110 4.14 4.60 -10.52
CA ARG A 110 5.61 4.59 -10.66
C ARG A 110 6.19 3.18 -10.74
N ILE A 111 5.63 2.23 -10.00
CA ILE A 111 6.08 0.83 -10.00
C ILE A 111 5.24 -0.07 -10.91
N SER A 112 4.38 0.52 -11.77
CA SER A 112 3.49 -0.18 -12.72
C SER A 112 2.55 -1.21 -12.07
N LYS A 113 2.11 -0.96 -10.82
CA LYS A 113 1.27 -1.86 -10.01
C LYS A 113 -0.21 -1.43 -9.89
N VAL A 114 -0.64 -0.44 -10.65
CA VAL A 114 -2.05 0.03 -10.64
C VAL A 114 -3.02 -1.08 -11.04
N HIS A 115 -2.67 -1.88 -12.06
CA HIS A 115 -3.51 -2.99 -12.50
C HIS A 115 -3.64 -4.07 -11.41
N ASP A 116 -2.52 -4.47 -10.81
CA ASP A 116 -2.51 -5.47 -9.72
C ASP A 116 -3.33 -4.99 -8.52
N PHE A 117 -3.19 -3.70 -8.17
CA PHE A 117 -4.02 -3.11 -7.11
C PHE A 117 -5.51 -3.18 -7.44
N LEU A 118 -5.93 -2.76 -8.65
CA LEU A 118 -7.34 -2.75 -9.04
C LEU A 118 -7.92 -4.16 -9.25
N TYR A 119 -7.09 -5.14 -9.52
CA TYR A 119 -7.49 -6.54 -9.54
C TYR A 119 -7.95 -7.01 -8.15
N HIS A 120 -7.19 -6.67 -7.11
CA HIS A 120 -7.51 -7.04 -5.72
C HIS A 120 -8.50 -6.09 -5.03
N PHE A 121 -8.54 -4.83 -5.43
CA PHE A 121 -9.37 -3.78 -4.84
C PHE A 121 -10.26 -3.08 -5.88
N PRO A 122 -11.20 -3.82 -6.51
CA PRO A 122 -12.01 -3.30 -7.63
C PRO A 122 -12.91 -2.12 -7.25
N GLN A 123 -13.23 -1.95 -5.97
CA GLN A 123 -14.01 -0.83 -5.46
C GLN A 123 -13.36 0.55 -5.70
N TYR A 124 -12.04 0.58 -5.94
CA TYR A 124 -11.33 1.84 -6.21
C TYR A 124 -11.25 2.21 -7.70
N LYS A 125 -11.82 1.43 -8.62
CA LYS A 125 -11.74 1.66 -10.07
C LYS A 125 -12.19 3.07 -10.47
N SER A 126 -13.34 3.55 -9.97
CA SER A 126 -13.88 4.88 -10.30
C SER A 126 -12.97 6.00 -9.80
N VAL A 127 -12.47 5.87 -8.56
CA VAL A 127 -11.58 6.86 -7.94
C VAL A 127 -10.24 6.92 -8.69
N PHE A 128 -9.66 5.78 -9.03
CA PHE A 128 -8.40 5.69 -9.78
C PHE A 128 -8.56 6.19 -11.22
N TRP A 129 -9.73 6.01 -11.82
CA TRP A 129 -10.03 6.60 -13.12
C TRP A 129 -10.01 8.13 -13.06
N THR A 130 -10.60 8.73 -12.04
CA THR A 130 -10.55 10.18 -11.82
C THR A 130 -9.10 10.66 -11.64
N PHE A 131 -8.29 9.95 -10.87
CA PHE A 131 -6.87 10.27 -10.69
C PHE A 131 -6.08 10.16 -11.98
N PHE A 132 -6.37 9.15 -12.79
CA PHE A 132 -5.79 9.01 -14.13
C PHE A 132 -6.11 10.21 -15.01
N GLN A 133 -7.36 10.67 -15.03
CA GLN A 133 -7.78 11.84 -15.83
C GLN A 133 -7.09 13.12 -15.35
N LEU A 134 -6.99 13.33 -14.04
CA LEU A 134 -6.27 14.47 -13.47
C LEU A 134 -4.78 14.45 -13.85
N TYR A 135 -4.16 13.28 -13.76
CA TYR A 135 -2.76 13.12 -14.17
C TYR A 135 -2.56 13.40 -15.66
N GLU A 136 -3.40 12.86 -16.55
CA GLU A 136 -3.31 13.08 -18.00
C GLU A 136 -3.57 14.57 -18.36
N THR A 137 -4.46 15.22 -17.62
CA THR A 137 -4.68 16.67 -17.75
C THR A 137 -3.41 17.47 -17.39
N LEU A 138 -2.74 17.11 -16.30
CA LEU A 138 -1.46 17.72 -15.92
C LEU A 138 -0.38 17.49 -16.99
N VAL A 139 -0.25 16.26 -17.49
CA VAL A 139 0.68 15.93 -18.59
C VAL A 139 0.41 16.80 -19.83
N ALA A 140 -0.87 16.94 -20.22
CA ALA A 140 -1.27 17.74 -21.37
C ALA A 140 -0.95 19.24 -21.17
N ARG A 141 -1.19 19.78 -19.97
CA ARG A 141 -0.88 21.17 -19.62
C ARG A 141 0.61 21.45 -19.67
N ILE A 142 1.45 20.60 -19.09
CA ILE A 142 2.91 20.74 -19.12
C ILE A 142 3.42 20.64 -20.56
N HIS A 143 2.94 19.66 -21.33
CA HIS A 143 3.36 19.50 -22.73
C HIS A 143 2.96 20.71 -23.59
N SER A 144 1.72 21.19 -23.48
CA SER A 144 1.25 22.39 -24.20
C SER A 144 2.07 23.62 -23.82
N ALA A 145 2.31 23.83 -22.52
CA ALA A 145 3.15 24.92 -22.04
C ALA A 145 4.60 24.84 -22.58
N TYR A 146 5.17 23.63 -22.66
CA TYR A 146 6.48 23.40 -23.24
C TYR A 146 6.53 23.84 -24.72
N LEU A 147 5.54 23.42 -25.53
CA LEU A 147 5.45 23.77 -26.94
C LEU A 147 5.31 25.31 -27.11
N THR A 148 4.43 25.94 -26.33
CA THR A 148 4.18 27.37 -26.39
C THR A 148 5.44 28.17 -26.05
N TYR A 149 6.13 27.77 -24.98
CA TYR A 149 7.27 28.55 -24.47
C TYR A 149 8.56 28.32 -25.29
N TYR A 150 8.94 27.05 -25.49
CA TYR A 150 10.24 26.74 -26.11
C TYR A 150 10.19 26.59 -27.64
N ILE A 151 9.07 26.16 -28.21
CA ILE A 151 8.96 25.90 -29.65
C ILE A 151 8.37 27.12 -30.37
N GLN A 152 7.19 27.57 -29.90
CA GLN A 152 6.50 28.69 -30.54
C GLN A 152 7.07 30.08 -30.11
N LYS A 153 7.91 30.09 -29.06
CA LYS A 153 8.49 31.32 -28.47
C LYS A 153 7.43 32.38 -28.09
N ASN A 154 6.23 31.93 -27.77
CA ASN A 154 5.13 32.79 -27.40
C ASN A 154 5.05 32.82 -25.86
N GLY A 155 5.78 33.75 -25.24
CA GLY A 155 5.98 33.86 -23.78
C GLY A 155 4.76 34.37 -23.00
N LYS A 156 3.54 33.94 -23.34
CA LYS A 156 2.36 34.19 -22.52
C LYS A 156 2.53 33.62 -21.11
N HIS A 157 1.86 34.24 -20.16
CA HIS A 157 1.91 33.93 -18.74
C HIS A 157 1.64 32.44 -18.49
N ILE A 158 2.68 31.68 -18.08
CA ILE A 158 2.60 30.29 -17.64
C ILE A 158 2.61 30.29 -16.11
N GLU A 159 1.72 29.51 -15.50
CA GLU A 159 1.68 29.36 -14.05
C GLU A 159 3.03 28.86 -13.51
N LYS A 160 3.51 29.44 -12.40
CA LYS A 160 4.84 29.19 -11.85
C LYS A 160 5.18 27.70 -11.66
N TYR A 161 4.23 26.91 -11.18
CA TYR A 161 4.46 25.47 -10.95
C TYR A 161 4.56 24.69 -12.28
N ILE A 162 3.77 25.04 -13.31
CA ILE A 162 3.90 24.44 -14.66
C ILE A 162 5.24 24.84 -15.28
N PHE A 163 5.62 26.12 -15.17
CA PHE A 163 6.89 26.62 -15.69
C PHE A 163 8.10 25.90 -15.07
N TYR A 164 8.04 25.59 -13.77
CA TYR A 164 9.08 24.79 -13.12
C TYR A 164 9.30 23.46 -13.83
N HIS A 165 8.24 22.68 -14.07
CA HIS A 165 8.34 21.40 -14.77
C HIS A 165 8.78 21.54 -16.23
N VAL A 166 8.27 22.55 -16.93
CA VAL A 166 8.67 22.87 -18.32
C VAL A 166 10.16 23.17 -18.40
N SER A 167 10.68 23.99 -17.46
CA SER A 167 12.10 24.32 -17.36
C SER A 167 12.95 23.09 -17.04
N GLN A 168 12.53 22.27 -16.08
CA GLN A 168 13.24 21.04 -15.72
C GLN A 168 13.35 20.11 -16.94
N ILE A 169 12.24 19.81 -17.63
CA ILE A 169 12.26 18.96 -18.83
C ILE A 169 13.21 19.50 -19.89
N HIS A 170 13.23 20.83 -20.10
CA HIS A 170 14.12 21.45 -21.06
C HIS A 170 15.58 21.28 -20.69
N HIS A 171 15.93 21.53 -19.42
CA HIS A 171 17.32 21.53 -18.98
C HIS A 171 17.88 20.12 -18.71
N THR A 172 17.05 19.19 -18.22
CA THR A 172 17.51 17.85 -17.82
C THR A 172 17.33 16.78 -18.91
N ILE A 173 16.42 16.99 -19.86
CA ILE A 173 16.11 16.00 -20.89
C ILE A 173 16.44 16.52 -22.29
N PHE A 174 15.89 17.69 -22.66
CA PHE A 174 16.04 18.18 -24.03
C PHE A 174 17.46 18.70 -24.32
N LYS A 175 18.00 19.62 -23.50
CA LYS A 175 19.34 20.19 -23.74
C LYS A 175 20.45 19.13 -23.79
N PRO A 176 20.53 18.16 -22.87
CA PRO A 176 21.55 17.12 -22.96
C PRO A 176 21.44 16.30 -24.26
N SER A 177 20.20 16.00 -24.72
CA SER A 177 19.99 15.23 -25.96
C SER A 177 20.43 15.94 -27.25
N LEU A 178 20.74 17.23 -27.18
CA LEU A 178 21.27 17.95 -28.37
C LEU A 178 22.69 17.50 -28.76
N ASN A 179 23.43 16.94 -27.80
CA ASN A 179 24.77 16.43 -28.00
C ASN A 179 24.79 14.95 -28.38
N ASP A 180 23.63 14.26 -28.32
CA ASP A 180 23.50 12.86 -28.67
C ASP A 180 23.09 12.70 -30.15
N GLU A 181 23.47 11.58 -30.77
CA GLU A 181 23.08 11.25 -32.15
C GLU A 181 21.57 11.18 -32.34
N GLN A 182 20.82 10.90 -31.26
CA GLN A 182 19.36 10.86 -31.24
C GLN A 182 18.77 12.01 -30.43
N ARG A 183 18.40 13.08 -31.11
CA ARG A 183 17.71 14.22 -30.49
C ARG A 183 16.35 13.83 -29.96
N VAL A 184 16.10 14.08 -28.66
CA VAL A 184 14.81 13.81 -28.03
C VAL A 184 13.76 14.83 -28.46
N ILE A 185 12.65 14.36 -29.02
CA ILE A 185 11.46 15.17 -29.25
C ILE A 185 10.59 15.09 -28.00
N VAL A 186 10.31 16.25 -27.36
CA VAL A 186 9.49 16.29 -26.16
C VAL A 186 8.02 16.04 -26.52
N LYS A 187 7.61 14.78 -26.38
CA LYS A 187 6.23 14.31 -26.54
C LYS A 187 5.57 14.15 -25.17
N LYS A 188 4.25 13.92 -25.11
CA LYS A 188 3.55 13.62 -23.86
C LYS A 188 4.14 12.42 -23.09
N SER A 189 4.69 11.42 -23.80
CA SER A 189 5.39 10.29 -23.17
C SER A 189 6.62 10.72 -22.39
N VAL A 190 7.40 11.68 -22.89
CA VAL A 190 8.57 12.24 -22.20
C VAL A 190 8.13 12.96 -20.91
N VAL A 191 7.04 13.72 -20.98
CA VAL A 191 6.47 14.40 -19.81
C VAL A 191 6.00 13.39 -18.77
N ARG A 192 5.34 12.29 -19.19
CA ARG A 192 4.93 11.22 -18.27
C ARG A 192 6.12 10.58 -17.57
N ASN A 193 7.13 10.16 -18.34
CA ASN A 193 8.33 9.54 -17.78
C ASN A 193 9.05 10.49 -16.79
N TYR A 194 9.10 11.78 -17.10
CA TYR A 194 9.63 12.78 -16.19
C TYR A 194 8.84 12.85 -14.90
N LEU A 195 7.50 12.95 -14.97
CA LEU A 195 6.65 13.03 -13.77
C LEU A 195 6.67 11.73 -12.95
N ASP A 196 6.69 10.57 -13.61
CA ASP A 196 6.78 9.28 -12.95
C ASP A 196 8.16 9.06 -12.27
N GLY A 197 9.21 9.79 -12.71
CA GLY A 197 10.54 9.79 -12.11
C GLY A 197 10.78 10.80 -10.98
N LEU A 198 9.82 11.69 -10.68
CA LEU A 198 9.96 12.62 -9.57
C LEU A 198 9.89 11.87 -8.22
N SER A 199 10.89 12.11 -7.37
CA SER A 199 10.99 11.51 -6.00
C SER A 199 10.22 12.33 -4.98
#